data_d38e604db342c7c1779d91597a64700b
#
_entry.id   d38e604db342c7c1779d91597a64700b
#
_cell.length_a   1.000
_cell.length_b   1.000
_cell.length_c   1.000
_cell.angle_alpha   90.00
_cell.angle_beta   90.00
_cell.angle_gamma   90.00
#
_symmetry.space_group_name_H-M   'P 1'
#
loop_
_entity.id
_entity.type
_entity.pdbx_description
1 polymer ?
#
loop_
_entity_poly.entity_id
_entity_poly.type
_entity_poly.pdbx_seq_one_letter_code
_entity_poly.pdbx_strand_id
1 'polypeptide(L)'
;KKTFSSIQMKFNYDKRNEDGSDDNNWNRAVANENFRKAWYYGLDFTDYFSRYNAINPMSCENNTYTMNGLCYTSDGTDYTELVKKELGLAEENGETPARLDRTKAEEYKQKAIEELTAQGVTFPVEVDYYISGSNQTALDTATVLKQVFADSLGEDFVTLNIGTYVSSVRKEVYEPQLQSIAITGWIPDYGDPQNYMSQETYGNDNAYYTVLVSNANDLEDNEQNKAVLGLYKEFTALVEAADAISEKDARYAAYAKAEAFLLDHAMNIPVYHDIGWVLTKINPYSKMNAVYGIQNWKIKNWETNSDGYSTELLAEDIAAHKSK
;
A
#
# COMPACT_ATOMS: atom_id res chain seq x y z
N LYS A 1 -14.93 -11.18 5.03
CA LYS A 1 -14.64 -10.10 5.98
C LYS A 1 -13.37 -9.37 5.51
N LYS A 2 -13.43 -8.05 5.38
CA LYS A 2 -12.23 -7.24 5.20
C LYS A 2 -11.30 -7.43 6.41
N THR A 3 -10.02 -7.61 6.17
CA THR A 3 -9.00 -7.46 7.20
C THR A 3 -8.55 -6.01 7.24
N PHE A 4 -7.88 -5.57 8.31
CA PHE A 4 -7.25 -4.24 8.32
C PHE A 4 -5.88 -4.22 7.65
N SER A 5 -5.59 -5.22 6.84
CA SER A 5 -4.35 -5.27 6.04
C SER A 5 -4.49 -4.40 4.80
N SER A 6 -3.79 -3.29 4.78
CA SER A 6 -3.65 -2.41 3.63
C SER A 6 -2.41 -2.84 2.84
N ILE A 7 -2.61 -3.29 1.61
CA ILE A 7 -1.53 -3.75 0.75
C ILE A 7 -1.15 -2.61 -0.21
N GLN A 8 0.13 -2.30 -0.23
CA GLN A 8 0.73 -1.23 -1.02
C GLN A 8 1.82 -1.78 -1.92
N MET A 9 2.00 -1.18 -3.08
CA MET A 9 3.22 -1.30 -3.85
C MET A 9 4.20 -0.24 -3.36
N LYS A 10 5.35 -0.69 -2.88
CA LYS A 10 6.42 0.15 -2.36
C LYS A 10 7.62 0.11 -3.28
N PHE A 11 8.23 1.26 -3.48
CA PHE A 11 9.44 1.42 -4.28
C PHE A 11 10.69 1.27 -3.40
N ASN A 12 11.71 0.63 -3.94
CA ASN A 12 13.06 0.67 -3.38
C ASN A 12 13.83 1.80 -4.05
N TYR A 13 14.27 2.78 -3.27
CA TYR A 13 14.99 3.95 -3.78
C TYR A 13 16.51 3.78 -3.79
N ASP A 14 17.03 2.68 -3.23
CA ASP A 14 18.45 2.34 -3.18
C ASP A 14 18.67 0.87 -3.56
N LYS A 15 18.26 0.52 -4.79
CA LYS A 15 18.36 -0.84 -5.30
C LYS A 15 19.82 -1.19 -5.61
N ARG A 16 20.20 -2.43 -5.30
CA ARG A 16 21.49 -3.03 -5.61
C ARG A 16 21.34 -4.16 -6.62
N ASN A 17 22.38 -4.36 -7.40
CA ASN A 17 22.57 -5.56 -8.21
C ASN A 17 23.03 -6.73 -7.33
N GLU A 18 22.98 -7.97 -7.85
CA GLU A 18 23.42 -9.17 -7.13
C GLU A 18 24.90 -9.10 -6.68
N ASP A 19 25.74 -8.35 -7.38
CA ASP A 19 27.14 -8.13 -7.01
C ASP A 19 27.35 -7.02 -5.97
N GLY A 20 26.28 -6.41 -5.49
CA GLY A 20 26.26 -5.34 -4.49
C GLY A 20 26.50 -3.93 -5.07
N SER A 21 26.68 -3.79 -6.37
CA SER A 21 26.78 -2.47 -7.02
C SER A 21 25.40 -1.79 -7.13
N ASP A 22 25.39 -0.47 -7.29
CA ASP A 22 24.14 0.29 -7.46
C ASP A 22 23.47 -0.04 -8.79
N ASP A 23 22.16 -0.27 -8.77
CA ASP A 23 21.36 -0.25 -9.99
C ASP A 23 21.04 1.20 -10.40
N ASN A 24 21.98 1.81 -11.07
CA ASN A 24 21.88 3.23 -11.43
C ASN A 24 20.71 3.54 -12.37
N ASN A 25 20.29 2.59 -13.22
CA ASN A 25 19.20 2.82 -14.14
C ASN A 25 17.87 2.90 -13.37
N TRP A 26 17.61 1.93 -12.50
CA TRP A 26 16.44 1.93 -11.64
C TRP A 26 16.46 3.10 -10.65
N ASN A 27 17.57 3.31 -9.93
CA ASN A 27 17.66 4.31 -8.88
C ASN A 27 17.43 5.74 -9.41
N ARG A 28 17.86 6.05 -10.63
CA ARG A 28 17.54 7.32 -11.29
C ARG A 28 16.07 7.38 -11.71
N ALA A 29 15.54 6.30 -12.29
CA ALA A 29 14.15 6.25 -12.73
C ALA A 29 13.19 6.43 -11.56
N VAL A 30 13.39 5.68 -10.47
CA VAL A 30 12.49 5.72 -9.31
C VAL A 30 12.57 7.02 -8.52
N ALA A 31 13.70 7.73 -8.56
CA ALA A 31 13.84 9.04 -7.95
C ALA A 31 12.98 10.12 -8.66
N ASN A 32 12.65 9.90 -9.93
CA ASN A 32 11.82 10.83 -10.71
C ASN A 32 10.35 10.71 -10.32
N GLU A 33 9.74 11.82 -9.91
CA GLU A 33 8.34 11.83 -9.48
C GLU A 33 7.37 11.57 -10.65
N ASN A 34 7.66 12.08 -11.86
CA ASN A 34 6.84 11.83 -13.04
C ASN A 34 6.82 10.34 -13.40
N PHE A 35 7.95 9.62 -13.21
CA PHE A 35 8.02 8.18 -13.39
C PHE A 35 7.06 7.44 -12.43
N ARG A 36 7.07 7.77 -11.14
CA ARG A 36 6.19 7.16 -10.15
C ARG A 36 4.72 7.56 -10.35
N LYS A 37 4.44 8.81 -10.72
CA LYS A 37 3.07 9.29 -11.03
C LYS A 37 2.48 8.63 -12.27
N ALA A 38 3.28 8.31 -13.28
CA ALA A 38 2.83 7.52 -14.41
C ALA A 38 2.29 6.14 -13.96
N TRP A 39 2.92 5.51 -12.98
CA TRP A 39 2.44 4.25 -12.40
C TRP A 39 1.21 4.46 -11.52
N TYR A 40 1.23 5.48 -10.67
CA TYR A 40 0.11 5.77 -9.76
C TYR A 40 -1.20 5.97 -10.53
N TYR A 41 -1.19 6.74 -11.60
CA TYR A 41 -2.38 6.98 -12.41
C TYR A 41 -2.63 5.91 -13.47
N GLY A 42 -1.62 5.14 -13.88
CA GLY A 42 -1.71 4.23 -15.02
C GLY A 42 -2.02 2.77 -14.68
N LEU A 43 -1.55 2.26 -13.54
CA LEU A 43 -1.70 0.85 -13.20
C LEU A 43 -3.17 0.48 -12.93
N ASP A 44 -3.72 -0.35 -13.82
CA ASP A 44 -5.06 -0.93 -13.72
C ASP A 44 -4.97 -2.33 -13.11
N PHE A 45 -5.23 -2.43 -11.82
CA PHE A 45 -5.12 -3.69 -11.08
C PHE A 45 -6.35 -4.60 -11.18
N THR A 46 -7.32 -4.33 -12.05
CA THR A 46 -8.58 -5.10 -12.13
C THR A 46 -8.32 -6.61 -12.28
N ASP A 47 -7.45 -7.00 -13.21
CA ASP A 47 -7.12 -8.42 -13.44
C ASP A 47 -6.31 -9.01 -12.27
N TYR A 48 -5.46 -8.22 -11.64
CA TYR A 48 -4.74 -8.62 -10.43
C TYR A 48 -5.71 -8.88 -9.27
N PHE A 49 -6.72 -8.03 -9.08
CA PHE A 49 -7.75 -8.21 -8.06
C PHE A 49 -8.60 -9.47 -8.28
N SER A 50 -8.80 -9.89 -9.53
CA SER A 50 -9.53 -11.12 -9.85
C SER A 50 -8.90 -12.37 -9.24
N ARG A 51 -7.60 -12.33 -8.92
CA ARG A 51 -6.88 -13.41 -8.22
C ARG A 51 -7.30 -13.55 -6.76
N TYR A 52 -7.79 -12.48 -6.15
CA TYR A 52 -8.23 -12.43 -4.74
C TYR A 52 -9.76 -12.52 -4.62
N ASN A 53 -10.49 -11.93 -5.54
CA ASN A 53 -11.95 -11.99 -5.61
C ASN A 53 -12.45 -12.05 -7.05
N ALA A 54 -12.65 -13.26 -7.56
CA ALA A 54 -13.11 -13.47 -8.94
C ALA A 54 -14.56 -13.02 -9.20
N ILE A 55 -15.39 -12.89 -8.15
CA ILE A 55 -16.81 -12.52 -8.29
C ILE A 55 -16.95 -10.99 -8.41
N ASN A 56 -16.21 -10.25 -7.59
CA ASN A 56 -16.23 -8.79 -7.60
C ASN A 56 -14.81 -8.26 -7.35
N PRO A 57 -13.95 -8.24 -8.38
CA PRO A 57 -12.54 -7.83 -8.25
C PRO A 57 -12.39 -6.44 -7.62
N MET A 58 -13.17 -5.46 -8.09
CA MET A 58 -13.09 -4.08 -7.62
C MET A 58 -13.43 -3.89 -6.15
N SER A 59 -14.08 -4.86 -5.50
CA SER A 59 -14.29 -4.83 -4.05
C SER A 59 -13.00 -4.95 -3.24
N CYS A 60 -11.89 -5.35 -3.86
CA CYS A 60 -10.57 -5.40 -3.26
C CYS A 60 -9.81 -4.07 -3.37
N GLU A 61 -10.23 -3.17 -4.26
CA GLU A 61 -9.51 -1.92 -4.50
C GLU A 61 -9.36 -1.10 -3.22
N ASN A 62 -8.16 -0.59 -3.02
CA ASN A 62 -7.83 0.33 -1.95
C ASN A 62 -7.12 1.55 -2.53
N ASN A 63 -7.64 2.74 -2.29
CA ASN A 63 -7.09 4.00 -2.79
C ASN A 63 -6.46 4.86 -1.69
N THR A 64 -6.34 4.32 -0.47
CA THR A 64 -5.70 4.97 0.68
C THR A 64 -4.67 4.04 1.29
N TYR A 65 -3.71 4.59 2.03
CA TYR A 65 -2.76 3.77 2.77
C TYR A 65 -3.40 3.23 4.04
N THR A 66 -4.09 4.06 4.80
CA THR A 66 -4.87 3.63 5.97
C THR A 66 -6.14 2.92 5.54
N MET A 67 -6.51 1.88 6.26
CA MET A 67 -7.71 1.10 5.97
C MET A 67 -8.99 1.79 6.43
N ASN A 68 -10.01 1.72 5.58
CA ASN A 68 -11.39 2.06 5.92
C ASN A 68 -11.88 1.26 7.14
N GLY A 69 -12.57 1.91 8.05
CA GLY A 69 -13.09 1.33 9.28
C GLY A 69 -12.09 1.27 10.44
N LEU A 70 -10.89 1.82 10.28
CA LEU A 70 -9.88 1.86 11.33
C LEU A 70 -10.27 2.82 12.46
N CYS A 71 -10.62 4.04 12.09
CA CYS A 71 -10.96 5.09 13.05
C CYS A 71 -11.93 6.13 12.42
N TYR A 72 -12.60 6.88 13.29
CA TYR A 72 -13.66 7.80 12.93
C TYR A 72 -13.50 9.13 13.66
N THR A 73 -13.81 10.23 13.00
CA THR A 73 -13.98 11.54 13.58
C THR A 73 -15.11 11.57 14.60
N SER A 74 -15.26 12.67 15.32
CA SER A 74 -16.29 12.81 16.36
C SER A 74 -17.72 12.79 15.82
N ASP A 75 -17.91 13.18 14.55
CA ASP A 75 -19.20 13.13 13.84
C ASP A 75 -19.47 11.77 13.17
N GLY A 76 -18.55 10.81 13.28
CA GLY A 76 -18.67 9.46 12.73
C GLY A 76 -18.16 9.31 11.29
N THR A 77 -17.51 10.33 10.72
CA THR A 77 -16.88 10.24 9.39
C THR A 77 -15.66 9.32 9.47
N ASP A 78 -15.57 8.37 8.53
CA ASP A 78 -14.39 7.51 8.42
C ASP A 78 -13.15 8.33 8.06
N TYR A 79 -12.03 8.03 8.70
CA TYR A 79 -10.77 8.74 8.45
C TYR A 79 -10.36 8.74 6.97
N THR A 80 -10.59 7.63 6.26
CA THR A 80 -10.21 7.53 4.85
C THR A 80 -10.99 8.49 3.96
N GLU A 81 -12.17 8.96 4.36
CA GLU A 81 -12.91 9.98 3.62
C GLU A 81 -12.20 11.35 3.69
N LEU A 82 -11.50 11.65 4.79
CA LEU A 82 -10.66 12.84 4.88
C LEU A 82 -9.49 12.76 3.89
N VAL A 83 -8.83 11.60 3.82
CA VAL A 83 -7.72 11.36 2.87
C VAL A 83 -8.21 11.50 1.42
N LYS A 84 -9.33 10.85 1.08
CA LYS A 84 -9.93 10.92 -0.26
C LYS A 84 -10.28 12.35 -0.65
N LYS A 85 -10.76 13.16 0.30
CA LYS A 85 -11.06 14.57 0.07
C LYS A 85 -9.80 15.37 -0.28
N GLU A 86 -8.71 15.17 0.44
CA GLU A 86 -7.41 15.81 0.15
C GLU A 86 -6.88 15.39 -1.23
N LEU A 87 -7.11 14.14 -1.66
CA LEU A 87 -6.69 13.60 -2.95
C LEU A 87 -7.65 13.93 -4.12
N GLY A 88 -8.81 14.54 -3.87
CA GLY A 88 -9.86 14.73 -4.88
C GLY A 88 -10.53 13.41 -5.31
N LEU A 89 -10.52 12.38 -4.46
CA LEU A 89 -11.13 11.06 -4.68
C LEU A 89 -12.40 10.85 -3.84
N ALA A 90 -12.88 11.88 -3.13
CA ALA A 90 -14.14 11.80 -2.39
C ALA A 90 -15.33 11.76 -3.36
N GLU A 91 -16.40 11.06 -2.94
CA GLU A 91 -17.66 11.06 -3.69
C GLU A 91 -18.20 12.50 -3.81
N GLU A 92 -18.51 12.92 -5.02
CA GLU A 92 -19.11 14.21 -5.31
C GLU A 92 -20.28 14.03 -6.27
N ASN A 93 -21.46 14.53 -5.89
CA ASN A 93 -22.70 14.44 -6.69
C ASN A 93 -23.11 12.99 -7.06
N GLY A 94 -22.78 12.00 -6.24
CA GLY A 94 -23.06 10.57 -6.49
C GLY A 94 -22.05 9.89 -7.41
N GLU A 95 -20.97 10.56 -7.77
CA GLU A 95 -19.85 10.00 -8.53
C GLU A 95 -18.61 9.90 -7.63
N THR A 96 -17.98 8.74 -7.64
CA THR A 96 -16.71 8.51 -6.94
C THR A 96 -15.56 8.57 -7.95
N PRO A 97 -14.69 9.59 -7.88
CA PRO A 97 -13.53 9.68 -8.76
C PRO A 97 -12.62 8.45 -8.59
N ALA A 98 -12.08 7.96 -9.70
CA ALA A 98 -11.11 6.88 -9.69
C ALA A 98 -9.69 7.42 -9.60
N ARG A 99 -8.79 6.66 -8.96
CA ARG A 99 -7.35 6.91 -9.02
C ARG A 99 -6.83 6.74 -10.45
N LEU A 100 -7.32 5.71 -11.15
CA LEU A 100 -6.91 5.40 -12.52
C LEU A 100 -7.32 6.53 -13.47
N ASP A 101 -6.32 7.15 -14.11
CA ASP A 101 -6.48 8.21 -15.10
C ASP A 101 -5.42 8.03 -16.19
N ARG A 102 -5.81 7.37 -17.28
CA ARG A 102 -4.90 7.02 -18.38
C ARG A 102 -4.33 8.24 -19.10
N THR A 103 -5.06 9.35 -19.10
CA THR A 103 -4.58 10.61 -19.72
C THR A 103 -3.46 11.21 -18.89
N LYS A 104 -3.68 11.35 -17.59
CA LYS A 104 -2.61 11.82 -16.68
C LYS A 104 -1.41 10.86 -16.67
N ALA A 105 -1.66 9.56 -16.67
CA ALA A 105 -0.58 8.56 -16.71
C ALA A 105 0.32 8.77 -17.94
N GLU A 106 -0.28 8.95 -19.11
CA GLU A 106 0.49 9.17 -20.33
C GLU A 106 1.25 10.51 -20.30
N GLU A 107 0.65 11.58 -19.81
CA GLU A 107 1.33 12.87 -19.65
C GLU A 107 2.56 12.76 -18.74
N TYR A 108 2.44 12.07 -17.60
CA TYR A 108 3.55 11.82 -16.68
C TYR A 108 4.60 10.88 -17.28
N LYS A 109 4.17 9.84 -18.02
CA LYS A 109 5.07 8.93 -18.73
C LYS A 109 5.95 9.70 -19.73
N GLN A 110 5.37 10.56 -20.54
CA GLN A 110 6.12 11.34 -21.54
C GLN A 110 7.11 12.29 -20.88
N LYS A 111 6.72 13.00 -19.81
CA LYS A 111 7.64 13.84 -19.02
C LYS A 111 8.79 13.04 -18.43
N ALA A 112 8.47 11.87 -17.85
CA ALA A 112 9.48 10.98 -17.26
C ALA A 112 10.48 10.50 -18.31
N ILE A 113 10.03 10.09 -19.49
CA ILE A 113 10.90 9.64 -20.58
C ILE A 113 11.83 10.77 -21.01
N GLU A 114 11.33 11.99 -21.20
CA GLU A 114 12.12 13.15 -21.58
C GLU A 114 13.20 13.45 -20.54
N GLU A 115 12.82 13.62 -19.28
CA GLU A 115 13.71 13.97 -18.17
C GLU A 115 14.76 12.89 -17.91
N LEU A 116 14.34 11.62 -17.88
CA LEU A 116 15.21 10.49 -17.56
C LEU A 116 16.16 10.13 -18.70
N THR A 117 15.71 10.26 -19.95
CA THR A 117 16.63 10.09 -21.11
C THR A 117 17.74 11.13 -21.06
N ALA A 118 17.44 12.37 -20.70
CA ALA A 118 18.45 13.42 -20.52
C ALA A 118 19.45 13.11 -19.38
N GLN A 119 19.04 12.29 -18.41
CA GLN A 119 19.87 11.80 -17.30
C GLN A 119 20.60 10.49 -17.61
N GLY A 120 20.45 9.96 -18.83
CA GLY A 120 21.10 8.73 -19.29
C GLY A 120 20.42 7.44 -18.85
N VAL A 121 19.14 7.49 -18.44
CA VAL A 121 18.34 6.29 -18.19
C VAL A 121 17.98 5.64 -19.52
N THR A 122 18.11 4.32 -19.57
CA THR A 122 17.70 3.50 -20.73
C THR A 122 16.31 2.89 -20.49
N PHE A 123 15.51 2.86 -21.54
CA PHE A 123 14.18 2.25 -21.56
C PHE A 123 14.14 0.98 -22.41
N PRO A 124 13.30 -0.02 -22.07
CA PRO A 124 12.47 -0.06 -20.86
C PRO A 124 13.30 -0.12 -19.58
N VAL A 125 12.76 0.48 -18.49
CA VAL A 125 13.35 0.32 -17.16
C VAL A 125 12.98 -1.06 -16.63
N GLU A 126 13.97 -1.84 -16.20
CA GLU A 126 13.74 -3.14 -15.60
C GLU A 126 13.25 -3.03 -14.16
N VAL A 127 12.23 -3.79 -13.83
CA VAL A 127 11.54 -3.77 -12.54
C VAL A 127 11.59 -5.16 -11.93
N ASP A 128 12.40 -5.34 -10.90
CA ASP A 128 12.55 -6.64 -10.22
C ASP A 128 11.56 -6.78 -9.07
N TYR A 129 10.70 -7.80 -9.17
CA TYR A 129 9.71 -8.17 -8.17
C TYR A 129 9.92 -9.61 -7.72
N TYR A 130 10.05 -9.81 -6.40
CA TYR A 130 10.41 -11.12 -5.84
C TYR A 130 9.24 -11.76 -5.09
N ILE A 131 9.05 -13.05 -5.33
CA ILE A 131 8.01 -13.87 -4.70
C ILE A 131 8.59 -15.18 -4.17
N SER A 132 7.83 -15.89 -3.31
CA SER A 132 8.25 -17.21 -2.86
C SER A 132 8.25 -18.22 -3.99
N GLY A 133 9.40 -18.82 -4.30
CA GLY A 133 9.55 -19.83 -5.36
C GLY A 133 8.82 -21.13 -5.10
N SER A 134 8.45 -21.42 -3.85
CA SER A 134 7.66 -22.60 -3.47
C SER A 134 6.14 -22.40 -3.55
N ASN A 135 5.67 -21.19 -3.86
CA ASN A 135 4.25 -20.85 -3.87
C ASN A 135 3.74 -20.66 -5.31
N GLN A 136 3.12 -21.69 -5.88
CA GLN A 136 2.57 -21.63 -7.24
C GLN A 136 1.52 -20.54 -7.41
N THR A 137 0.68 -20.31 -6.42
CA THR A 137 -0.33 -19.22 -6.47
C THR A 137 0.35 -17.85 -6.55
N ALA A 138 1.47 -17.65 -5.85
CA ALA A 138 2.23 -16.40 -5.95
C ALA A 138 2.85 -16.22 -7.34
N LEU A 139 3.39 -17.31 -7.95
CA LEU A 139 3.91 -17.31 -9.32
C LEU A 139 2.83 -16.93 -10.34
N ASP A 140 1.67 -17.57 -10.25
CA ASP A 140 0.53 -17.29 -11.14
C ASP A 140 0.05 -15.83 -10.99
N THR A 141 -0.01 -15.34 -9.75
CA THR A 141 -0.41 -13.96 -9.45
C THR A 141 0.62 -12.95 -9.95
N ALA A 142 1.91 -13.22 -9.80
CA ALA A 142 2.98 -12.38 -10.33
C ALA A 142 2.99 -12.34 -11.87
N THR A 143 2.62 -13.45 -12.53
CA THR A 143 2.47 -13.49 -13.98
C THR A 143 1.33 -12.57 -14.46
N VAL A 144 0.21 -12.54 -13.74
CA VAL A 144 -0.88 -11.59 -14.01
C VAL A 144 -0.40 -10.15 -13.78
N LEU A 145 0.35 -9.90 -12.70
CA LEU A 145 0.92 -8.57 -12.43
C LEU A 145 1.84 -8.12 -13.57
N LYS A 146 2.67 -9.02 -14.11
CA LYS A 146 3.53 -8.71 -15.27
C LYS A 146 2.70 -8.27 -16.47
N GLN A 147 1.57 -8.91 -16.75
CA GLN A 147 0.66 -8.52 -17.82
C GLN A 147 0.01 -7.15 -17.52
N VAL A 148 -0.40 -6.91 -16.26
CA VAL A 148 -0.94 -5.60 -15.82
C VAL A 148 0.07 -4.47 -16.10
N PHE A 149 1.35 -4.69 -15.84
CA PHE A 149 2.39 -3.71 -16.16
C PHE A 149 2.50 -3.45 -17.66
N ALA A 150 2.54 -4.50 -18.47
CA ALA A 150 2.64 -4.39 -19.92
C ALA A 150 1.43 -3.64 -20.51
N ASP A 151 0.22 -3.99 -20.10
CA ASP A 151 -1.03 -3.43 -20.64
C ASP A 151 -1.29 -1.99 -20.13
N SER A 152 -0.85 -1.68 -18.92
CA SER A 152 -1.10 -0.38 -18.27
C SER A 152 -0.05 0.67 -18.62
N LEU A 153 1.23 0.28 -18.67
CA LEU A 153 2.35 1.20 -18.79
C LEU A 153 3.10 1.09 -20.13
N GLY A 154 2.99 -0.07 -20.79
CA GLY A 154 3.71 -0.39 -22.02
C GLY A 154 5.09 -1.02 -21.77
N GLU A 155 5.40 -2.08 -22.53
CA GLU A 155 6.68 -2.79 -22.44
C GLU A 155 7.89 -1.95 -22.91
N ASP A 156 7.64 -0.85 -23.61
CA ASP A 156 8.63 0.14 -23.99
C ASP A 156 9.05 1.08 -22.87
N PHE A 157 8.24 1.20 -21.83
CA PHE A 157 8.50 2.06 -20.68
C PHE A 157 9.09 1.28 -19.50
N VAL A 158 8.46 0.16 -19.13
CA VAL A 158 8.91 -0.69 -18.02
C VAL A 158 8.73 -2.18 -18.36
N THR A 159 9.62 -3.02 -17.85
CA THR A 159 9.50 -4.48 -17.96
C THR A 159 9.58 -5.11 -16.58
N LEU A 160 8.52 -5.83 -16.17
CA LEU A 160 8.51 -6.53 -14.87
C LEU A 160 9.21 -7.88 -14.97
N ASN A 161 10.25 -8.06 -14.17
CA ASN A 161 10.97 -9.32 -13.97
C ASN A 161 10.51 -9.97 -12.67
N ILE A 162 10.27 -11.29 -12.70
CA ILE A 162 9.84 -12.06 -11.54
C ILE A 162 11.03 -12.85 -11.03
N GLY A 163 11.57 -12.44 -9.87
CA GLY A 163 12.56 -13.16 -9.11
C GLY A 163 11.92 -14.05 -8.04
N THR A 164 12.69 -14.98 -7.48
CA THR A 164 12.20 -15.86 -6.43
C THR A 164 13.16 -15.91 -5.25
N TYR A 165 12.60 -16.08 -4.05
CA TYR A 165 13.35 -16.42 -2.84
C TYR A 165 12.88 -17.78 -2.29
N VAL A 166 13.69 -18.42 -1.46
CA VAL A 166 13.44 -19.78 -0.96
C VAL A 166 12.79 -19.77 0.42
N SER A 167 13.36 -19.06 1.39
CA SER A 167 12.91 -19.12 2.79
C SER A 167 12.53 -17.79 3.39
N SER A 168 13.25 -16.73 3.10
CA SER A 168 13.06 -15.43 3.74
C SER A 168 13.25 -14.28 2.78
N VAL A 169 12.15 -13.63 2.40
CA VAL A 169 12.19 -12.42 1.58
C VAL A 169 13.07 -11.33 2.22
N ARG A 170 13.01 -11.21 3.56
CA ARG A 170 13.81 -10.21 4.27
C ARG A 170 15.30 -10.44 4.05
N LYS A 171 15.80 -11.67 4.29
CA LYS A 171 17.23 -11.98 4.22
C LYS A 171 17.76 -12.11 2.80
N GLU A 172 16.93 -12.65 1.90
CA GLU A 172 17.36 -12.99 0.54
C GLU A 172 17.12 -11.85 -0.46
N VAL A 173 16.22 -10.89 -0.13
CA VAL A 173 15.81 -9.84 -1.07
C VAL A 173 15.93 -8.44 -0.46
N TYR A 174 15.31 -8.20 0.72
CA TYR A 174 15.23 -6.85 1.26
C TYR A 174 16.54 -6.37 1.89
N GLU A 175 17.21 -7.20 2.70
CA GLU A 175 18.51 -6.85 3.30
C GLU A 175 19.61 -6.65 2.25
N PRO A 176 19.71 -7.44 1.16
CA PRO A 176 20.60 -7.13 0.05
C PRO A 176 20.04 -6.12 -0.97
N GLN A 177 18.84 -5.56 -0.77
CA GLN A 177 18.23 -4.47 -1.56
C GLN A 177 18.00 -4.81 -3.05
N LEU A 178 17.69 -6.07 -3.37
CA LEU A 178 17.61 -6.57 -4.75
C LEU A 178 16.31 -6.17 -5.48
N GLN A 179 15.21 -5.96 -4.75
CA GLN A 179 13.92 -5.63 -5.36
C GLN A 179 13.87 -4.20 -5.89
N SER A 180 13.20 -3.99 -7.01
CA SER A 180 12.74 -2.68 -7.45
C SER A 180 11.48 -2.25 -6.71
N ILE A 181 10.55 -3.20 -6.55
CA ILE A 181 9.27 -3.01 -5.86
C ILE A 181 8.98 -4.15 -4.90
N ALA A 182 8.18 -3.84 -3.88
CA ALA A 182 7.56 -4.84 -3.01
C ALA A 182 6.05 -4.57 -2.93
N ILE A 183 5.22 -5.62 -3.07
CA ILE A 183 3.79 -5.57 -2.77
C ILE A 183 3.62 -6.18 -1.40
N THR A 184 3.42 -5.33 -0.41
CA THR A 184 3.41 -5.71 1.01
C THR A 184 2.42 -4.85 1.78
N GLY A 185 2.02 -5.29 2.95
CA GLY A 185 0.99 -4.62 3.72
C GLY A 185 1.31 -4.49 5.20
N TRP A 186 0.57 -3.61 5.83
CA TRP A 186 0.60 -3.38 7.26
C TRP A 186 -0.75 -3.71 7.88
N ILE A 187 -0.71 -4.38 9.02
CA ILE A 187 -1.87 -4.63 9.88
C ILE A 187 -1.68 -3.78 11.14
N PRO A 188 -2.56 -2.82 11.42
CA PRO A 188 -2.34 -1.90 12.53
C PRO A 188 -2.47 -2.60 13.88
N ASP A 189 -1.66 -2.18 14.84
CA ASP A 189 -1.69 -2.65 16.22
C ASP A 189 -2.78 -1.96 17.05
N TYR A 190 -3.23 -0.78 16.62
CA TYR A 190 -4.26 0.04 17.25
C TYR A 190 -4.98 0.94 16.24
N GLY A 191 -6.13 1.48 16.64
CA GLY A 191 -7.02 2.27 15.79
C GLY A 191 -6.64 3.74 15.68
N ASP A 192 -5.45 4.04 15.17
CA ASP A 192 -4.97 5.39 14.90
C ASP A 192 -4.14 5.40 13.61
N PRO A 193 -4.29 6.42 12.72
CA PRO A 193 -3.52 6.51 11.48
C PRO A 193 -2.00 6.52 11.70
N GLN A 194 -1.55 6.98 12.87
CA GLN A 194 -0.15 7.01 13.26
C GLN A 194 0.54 5.66 13.06
N ASN A 195 -0.15 4.55 13.32
CA ASN A 195 0.45 3.22 13.20
C ASN A 195 0.83 2.85 11.77
N TYR A 196 0.11 3.39 10.78
CA TYR A 196 0.48 3.27 9.37
C TYR A 196 1.56 4.28 8.99
N MET A 197 1.38 5.55 9.32
CA MET A 197 2.25 6.63 8.88
C MET A 197 3.66 6.51 9.45
N SER A 198 3.82 6.05 10.69
CA SER A 198 5.12 5.87 11.34
C SER A 198 6.03 4.88 10.60
N GLN A 199 5.48 3.96 9.81
CA GLN A 199 6.26 2.98 9.04
C GLN A 199 6.97 3.57 7.81
N GLU A 200 6.61 4.80 7.43
CA GLU A 200 7.14 5.51 6.27
C GLU A 200 8.00 6.73 6.65
N THR A 201 8.19 7.01 7.96
CA THR A 201 8.94 8.18 8.40
C THR A 201 10.44 8.01 8.19
N TYR A 202 11.09 9.09 7.75
CA TYR A 202 12.53 9.17 7.54
C TYR A 202 13.27 9.45 8.88
N GLY A 203 14.45 8.87 9.03
CA GLY A 203 15.26 9.03 10.22
C GLY A 203 14.72 8.30 11.47
N ASN A 204 13.76 7.42 11.30
CA ASN A 204 13.19 6.58 12.33
C ASN A 204 13.65 5.14 12.15
N ASP A 205 14.57 4.66 13.00
CA ASP A 205 15.11 3.30 12.93
C ASP A 205 14.06 2.19 13.16
N ASN A 206 12.88 2.55 13.66
CA ASN A 206 11.76 1.63 13.86
C ASN A 206 10.76 1.66 12.69
N ALA A 207 10.94 2.52 11.70
CA ALA A 207 10.08 2.58 10.52
C ALA A 207 10.40 1.41 9.58
N TYR A 208 9.55 0.40 9.58
CA TYR A 208 9.79 -0.85 8.85
C TYR A 208 10.04 -0.63 7.35
N TYR A 209 9.29 0.26 6.72
CA TYR A 209 9.38 0.43 5.27
C TYR A 209 10.56 1.28 4.84
N THR A 210 10.82 2.39 5.52
CA THR A 210 11.96 3.26 5.17
C THR A 210 13.33 2.64 5.49
N VAL A 211 13.38 1.72 6.46
CA VAL A 211 14.61 1.02 6.83
C VAL A 211 14.85 -0.21 5.96
N LEU A 212 13.80 -0.97 5.60
CA LEU A 212 14.00 -2.31 5.05
C LEU A 212 13.50 -2.49 3.62
N VAL A 213 12.49 -1.74 3.19
CA VAL A 213 11.82 -1.97 1.89
C VAL A 213 12.12 -0.86 0.90
N SER A 214 11.88 0.39 1.28
CA SER A 214 12.19 1.54 0.42
C SER A 214 13.62 2.01 0.54
N ASN A 215 14.32 1.63 1.62
CA ASN A 215 15.71 2.02 1.91
C ASN A 215 15.93 3.54 1.90
N ALA A 216 14.87 4.32 2.16
CA ALA A 216 14.94 5.78 2.12
C ALA A 216 15.84 6.35 3.23
N ASN A 217 15.97 5.65 4.37
CA ASN A 217 16.84 6.07 5.47
C ASN A 217 18.34 6.00 5.12
N ASP A 218 18.72 5.14 4.18
CA ASP A 218 20.10 4.90 3.80
C ASP A 218 20.54 5.71 2.57
N LEU A 219 19.60 6.50 1.99
CA LEU A 219 19.90 7.30 0.80
C LEU A 219 20.99 8.35 1.10
N GLU A 220 22.02 8.36 0.28
CA GLU A 220 23.03 9.42 0.29
C GLU A 220 22.41 10.77 -0.07
N ASP A 221 22.83 11.83 0.64
CA ASP A 221 22.44 13.21 0.32
C ASP A 221 23.27 13.72 -0.88
N ASN A 222 22.79 13.43 -2.07
CA ASN A 222 23.38 13.82 -3.34
C ASN A 222 22.31 14.36 -4.30
N GLU A 223 22.71 14.90 -5.45
CA GLU A 223 21.79 15.52 -6.42
C GLU A 223 20.73 14.51 -6.95
N GLN A 224 21.08 13.23 -7.10
CA GLN A 224 20.15 12.20 -7.55
C GLN A 224 19.02 11.96 -6.54
N ASN A 225 19.36 11.90 -5.25
CA ASN A 225 18.44 11.52 -4.18
C ASN A 225 17.75 12.72 -3.52
N LYS A 226 18.22 13.94 -3.79
CA LYS A 226 17.75 15.15 -3.14
C LYS A 226 16.24 15.35 -3.17
N ALA A 227 15.61 15.07 -4.31
CA ALA A 227 14.16 15.20 -4.45
C ALA A 227 13.41 14.18 -3.56
N VAL A 228 13.81 12.91 -3.58
CA VAL A 228 13.21 11.85 -2.76
C VAL A 228 13.43 12.12 -1.27
N LEU A 229 14.65 12.49 -0.87
CA LEU A 229 14.96 12.87 0.51
C LEU A 229 14.12 14.06 0.97
N GLY A 230 13.91 15.04 0.10
CA GLY A 230 13.04 16.18 0.36
C GLY A 230 11.60 15.74 0.67
N LEU A 231 11.04 14.85 -0.15
CA LEU A 231 9.69 14.29 0.06
C LEU A 231 9.59 13.52 1.40
N TYR A 232 10.55 12.66 1.70
CA TYR A 232 10.53 11.91 2.95
C TYR A 232 10.69 12.79 4.19
N LYS A 233 11.54 13.83 4.13
CA LYS A 233 11.69 14.80 5.22
C LYS A 233 10.42 15.62 5.43
N GLU A 234 9.77 16.05 4.34
CA GLU A 234 8.51 16.80 4.42
C GLU A 234 7.36 15.92 4.93
N PHE A 235 7.22 14.71 4.41
CA PHE A 235 6.25 13.75 4.92
C PHE A 235 6.44 13.49 6.42
N THR A 236 7.67 13.27 6.86
CA THR A 236 7.99 13.04 8.28
C THR A 236 7.60 14.24 9.14
N ALA A 237 7.89 15.46 8.68
CA ALA A 237 7.49 16.67 9.38
C ALA A 237 5.96 16.82 9.50
N LEU A 238 5.20 16.42 8.45
CA LEU A 238 3.73 16.38 8.50
C LEU A 238 3.21 15.37 9.52
N VAL A 239 3.82 14.18 9.59
CA VAL A 239 3.47 13.15 10.58
C VAL A 239 3.77 13.63 11.99
N GLU A 240 4.95 14.19 12.25
CA GLU A 240 5.33 14.73 13.56
C GLU A 240 4.42 15.89 13.99
N ALA A 241 4.04 16.75 13.05
CA ALA A 241 3.08 17.82 13.34
C ALA A 241 1.71 17.26 13.72
N ALA A 242 1.24 16.19 13.08
CA ALA A 242 0.00 15.51 13.44
C ALA A 242 0.09 14.83 14.80
N ASP A 243 1.24 14.21 15.13
CA ASP A 243 1.51 13.57 16.43
C ASP A 243 1.39 14.56 17.60
N ALA A 244 1.78 15.80 17.39
CA ALA A 244 1.72 16.85 18.41
C ALA A 244 0.29 17.34 18.72
N ILE A 245 -0.71 17.01 17.89
CA ILE A 245 -2.09 17.44 18.07
C ILE A 245 -2.85 16.50 19.01
N SER A 246 -3.38 17.03 20.10
CA SER A 246 -4.14 16.25 21.09
C SER A 246 -5.64 16.17 20.78
N GLU A 247 -6.21 17.14 20.05
CA GLU A 247 -7.62 17.12 19.66
C GLU A 247 -7.80 16.15 18.50
N LYS A 248 -8.74 15.21 18.65
CA LYS A 248 -8.88 14.04 17.78
C LYS A 248 -9.14 14.38 16.31
N ASP A 249 -10.11 15.25 16.05
CA ASP A 249 -10.54 15.52 14.69
C ASP A 249 -9.50 16.38 13.95
N ALA A 250 -8.88 17.35 14.65
CA ALA A 250 -7.77 18.12 14.10
C ALA A 250 -6.53 17.23 13.84
N ARG A 251 -6.25 16.27 14.73
CA ARG A 251 -5.19 15.27 14.54
C ARG A 251 -5.45 14.42 13.30
N TYR A 252 -6.66 13.91 13.13
CA TYR A 252 -7.01 13.10 11.98
C TYR A 252 -6.97 13.91 10.66
N ALA A 253 -7.41 15.15 10.69
CA ALA A 253 -7.28 16.04 9.53
C ALA A 253 -5.79 16.30 9.15
N ALA A 254 -4.92 16.44 10.14
CA ALA A 254 -3.48 16.59 9.90
C ALA A 254 -2.84 15.31 9.33
N TYR A 255 -3.19 14.14 9.85
CA TYR A 255 -2.74 12.87 9.28
C TYR A 255 -3.27 12.63 7.88
N ALA A 256 -4.51 13.01 7.59
CA ALA A 256 -5.08 12.88 6.24
C ALA A 256 -4.29 13.70 5.21
N LYS A 257 -3.80 14.88 5.59
CA LYS A 257 -2.88 15.67 4.75
C LYS A 257 -1.53 15.00 4.56
N ALA A 258 -0.96 14.40 5.61
CA ALA A 258 0.29 13.65 5.51
C ALA A 258 0.14 12.43 4.60
N GLU A 259 -0.94 11.66 4.75
CA GLU A 259 -1.23 10.52 3.90
C GLU A 259 -1.49 10.92 2.44
N ALA A 260 -2.26 11.98 2.23
CA ALA A 260 -2.51 12.52 0.89
C ALA A 260 -1.20 13.01 0.24
N PHE A 261 -0.31 13.64 0.99
CA PHE A 261 1.02 14.01 0.50
C PHE A 261 1.82 12.79 0.03
N LEU A 262 1.88 11.73 0.86
CA LEU A 262 2.56 10.47 0.52
C LEU A 262 2.06 9.89 -0.81
N LEU A 263 0.74 9.90 -1.01
CA LEU A 263 0.08 9.30 -2.17
C LEU A 263 0.11 10.22 -3.40
N ASP A 264 -0.08 11.53 -3.24
CA ASP A 264 -0.02 12.47 -4.35
C ASP A 264 1.36 12.54 -4.99
N HIS A 265 2.43 12.43 -4.18
CA HIS A 265 3.80 12.32 -4.67
C HIS A 265 4.19 10.90 -5.11
N ALA A 266 3.21 9.98 -5.14
CA ALA A 266 3.42 8.57 -5.51
C ALA A 266 4.65 7.96 -4.81
N MET A 267 4.82 8.23 -3.51
CA MET A 267 5.91 7.62 -2.73
C MET A 267 5.64 6.14 -2.50
N ASN A 268 4.39 5.73 -2.47
CA ASN A 268 3.90 4.37 -2.66
C ASN A 268 2.58 4.37 -3.43
N ILE A 269 2.09 3.18 -3.83
CA ILE A 269 0.83 3.05 -4.57
C ILE A 269 -0.09 2.11 -3.79
N PRO A 270 -1.29 2.56 -3.37
CA PRO A 270 -2.30 1.68 -2.82
C PRO A 270 -2.73 0.64 -3.85
N VAL A 271 -2.84 -0.63 -3.45
CA VAL A 271 -3.23 -1.71 -4.36
C VAL A 271 -4.55 -2.32 -3.92
N TYR A 272 -4.56 -3.08 -2.82
CA TYR A 272 -5.78 -3.74 -2.36
C TYR A 272 -5.82 -3.86 -0.84
N HIS A 273 -7.00 -4.16 -0.34
CA HIS A 273 -7.18 -4.64 1.03
C HIS A 273 -7.51 -6.13 1.01
N ASP A 274 -6.93 -6.86 1.95
CA ASP A 274 -7.11 -8.30 2.02
C ASP A 274 -8.52 -8.67 2.49
N ILE A 275 -9.11 -9.72 1.86
CA ILE A 275 -10.41 -10.27 2.21
C ILE A 275 -10.20 -11.66 2.81
N GLY A 276 -10.35 -11.76 4.13
CA GLY A 276 -10.29 -13.03 4.83
C GLY A 276 -11.60 -13.79 4.74
N TRP A 277 -11.52 -15.05 4.32
CA TRP A 277 -12.61 -16.02 4.45
C TRP A 277 -12.43 -16.77 5.77
N VAL A 278 -13.45 -16.77 6.61
CA VAL A 278 -13.39 -17.43 7.91
C VAL A 278 -14.56 -18.38 8.05
N LEU A 279 -14.25 -19.66 8.17
CA LEU A 279 -15.20 -20.64 8.68
C LEU A 279 -15.06 -20.69 10.21
N THR A 280 -16.09 -20.34 10.95
CA THR A 280 -16.01 -20.20 12.40
C THR A 280 -17.25 -20.71 13.12
N LYS A 281 -17.07 -21.20 14.34
CA LYS A 281 -18.12 -21.44 15.33
C LYS A 281 -18.21 -20.33 16.39
N ILE A 282 -17.40 -19.29 16.25
CA ILE A 282 -17.30 -18.21 17.22
C ILE A 282 -18.30 -17.12 16.87
N ASN A 283 -19.10 -16.69 17.85
CA ASN A 283 -19.98 -15.55 17.69
C ASN A 283 -19.17 -14.31 17.27
N PRO A 284 -19.42 -13.70 16.09
CA PRO A 284 -18.65 -12.57 15.59
C PRO A 284 -18.69 -11.35 16.51
N TYR A 285 -19.78 -11.15 17.25
CA TYR A 285 -19.93 -10.03 18.19
C TYR A 285 -19.13 -10.23 19.48
N SER A 286 -18.84 -11.47 19.87
CA SER A 286 -17.96 -11.76 21.00
C SER A 286 -16.48 -11.41 20.73
N LYS A 287 -16.12 -11.20 19.47
CA LYS A 287 -14.77 -10.82 19.02
C LYS A 287 -14.51 -9.30 19.02
N MET A 288 -15.46 -8.47 19.41
CA MET A 288 -15.35 -7.00 19.29
C MET A 288 -14.11 -6.40 19.96
N ASN A 289 -13.60 -7.06 21.02
CA ASN A 289 -12.43 -6.60 21.76
C ASN A 289 -11.08 -7.03 21.13
N ALA A 290 -11.09 -7.68 19.97
CA ALA A 290 -9.92 -8.25 19.33
C ALA A 290 -9.73 -7.75 17.88
N VAL A 291 -10.09 -6.49 17.61
CA VAL A 291 -10.13 -5.92 16.26
C VAL A 291 -8.72 -5.66 15.72
N TYR A 292 -7.78 -5.29 16.57
CA TYR A 292 -6.43 -4.87 16.19
C TYR A 292 -5.35 -5.86 16.62
N GLY A 293 -4.21 -5.84 15.92
CA GLY A 293 -3.04 -6.66 16.20
C GLY A 293 -3.26 -8.14 15.95
N ILE A 294 -2.45 -8.99 16.54
CA ILE A 294 -2.54 -10.46 16.40
C ILE A 294 -3.76 -10.97 17.17
N GLN A 295 -4.86 -11.19 16.47
CA GLN A 295 -6.15 -11.57 17.03
C GLN A 295 -6.12 -12.93 17.76
N ASN A 296 -5.25 -13.84 17.36
CA ASN A 296 -5.16 -15.19 17.93
C ASN A 296 -4.88 -15.22 19.45
N TRP A 297 -4.35 -14.12 20.00
CA TRP A 297 -4.04 -13.99 21.41
C TRP A 297 -5.17 -13.31 22.22
N LYS A 298 -6.22 -12.82 21.56
CA LYS A 298 -7.30 -12.02 22.17
C LYS A 298 -8.59 -12.81 22.24
N ILE A 299 -8.55 -13.98 22.88
CA ILE A 299 -9.67 -14.94 22.94
C ILE A 299 -10.57 -14.74 24.16
N LYS A 300 -10.25 -13.81 25.05
CA LYS A 300 -11.06 -13.53 26.24
C LYS A 300 -12.47 -13.10 25.83
N ASN A 301 -13.49 -13.70 26.46
CA ASN A 301 -14.91 -13.46 26.21
C ASN A 301 -15.43 -13.93 24.84
N TRP A 302 -14.68 -14.75 24.08
CA TRP A 302 -15.23 -15.37 22.90
C TRP A 302 -16.30 -16.39 23.27
N GLU A 303 -17.43 -16.31 22.59
CA GLU A 303 -18.54 -17.24 22.70
C GLU A 303 -18.54 -18.17 21.49
N THR A 304 -18.78 -19.45 21.70
CA THR A 304 -18.83 -20.45 20.64
C THR A 304 -20.20 -21.12 20.56
N ASN A 305 -20.65 -21.39 19.35
CA ASN A 305 -21.83 -22.20 19.09
C ASN A 305 -21.44 -23.66 18.86
N SER A 306 -22.39 -24.59 19.09
CA SER A 306 -22.21 -26.02 18.80
C SER A 306 -22.01 -26.27 17.31
N ASP A 307 -22.70 -25.51 16.46
CA ASP A 307 -22.67 -25.62 15.01
C ASP A 307 -21.90 -24.45 14.40
N GLY A 308 -21.47 -24.61 13.13
CA GLY A 308 -20.86 -23.51 12.37
C GLY A 308 -21.87 -22.38 12.11
N TYR A 309 -21.39 -21.17 11.91
CA TYR A 309 -22.25 -20.05 11.52
C TYR A 309 -22.74 -20.24 10.08
N SER A 310 -24.05 -20.45 9.92
CA SER A 310 -24.72 -20.32 8.64
C SER A 310 -25.01 -18.84 8.34
N THR A 311 -25.38 -18.55 7.10
CA THR A 311 -25.80 -17.21 6.69
C THR A 311 -27.03 -16.74 7.48
N GLU A 312 -27.96 -17.67 7.76
CA GLU A 312 -29.19 -17.41 8.49
C GLU A 312 -28.88 -17.05 9.95
N LEU A 313 -28.08 -17.88 10.64
CA LEU A 313 -27.69 -17.63 12.02
C LEU A 313 -26.93 -16.32 12.17
N LEU A 314 -26.06 -15.98 11.21
CA LEU A 314 -25.37 -14.71 11.20
C LEU A 314 -26.34 -13.54 11.03
N ALA A 315 -27.35 -13.67 10.17
CA ALA A 315 -28.36 -12.64 9.96
C ALA A 315 -29.23 -12.42 11.24
N GLU A 316 -29.56 -13.49 11.95
CA GLU A 316 -30.27 -13.43 13.24
C GLU A 316 -29.46 -12.68 14.30
N ASP A 317 -28.16 -12.99 14.43
CA ASP A 317 -27.28 -12.32 15.38
C ASP A 317 -27.08 -10.83 15.02
N ILE A 318 -26.97 -10.50 13.74
CA ILE A 318 -26.90 -9.10 13.27
C ILE A 318 -28.19 -8.35 13.66
N ALA A 319 -29.34 -8.94 13.42
CA ALA A 319 -30.64 -8.33 13.78
C ALA A 319 -30.76 -8.13 15.30
N ALA A 320 -30.40 -9.13 16.09
CA ALA A 320 -30.41 -9.05 17.55
C ALA A 320 -29.41 -8.01 18.10
N HIS A 321 -28.29 -7.82 17.46
CA HIS A 321 -27.29 -6.81 17.86
C HIS A 321 -27.74 -5.39 17.53
N LYS A 322 -28.39 -5.18 16.38
CA LYS A 322 -28.92 -3.87 15.98
C LYS A 322 -30.12 -3.40 16.82
N SER A 323 -30.79 -4.32 17.48
CA SER A 323 -31.95 -4.02 18.34
C SER A 323 -31.58 -3.63 19.79
N LYS A 324 -30.31 -3.68 20.16
CA LYS A 324 -29.73 -3.25 21.44
C LYS A 324 -29.09 -1.89 21.34
#